data_1af19502dbb4d4cfc817ab92d8b7b1c9
#
_entry.id   1af19502dbb4d4cfc817ab92d8b7b1c9
#
_cell.length_a   1.000
_cell.length_b   1.000
_cell.length_c   1.000
_cell.angle_alpha   90.00
_cell.angle_beta   90.00
_cell.angle_gamma   90.00
#
_symmetry.space_group_name_H-M   'P 1'
#
loop_
_entity.id
_entity.type
_entity.pdbx_description
1 polymer ?
#
loop_
_entity_poly.entity_id
_entity_poly.type
_entity_poly.pdbx_seq_one_letter_code
_entity_poly.pdbx_strand_id
1 'polypeptide(L)'
;MLVGCSSLAAWGTHTQGGKLLIGRNFDFYLSDDFATEKLVRFVRPTEGYPFMSYAWGGMIGVMSGMNTEGLTVTINAGKSNIPLKARTPISLLCREILQFASTTEEAIAIAKKRKVFVSEAIMVGSAKEKKAVIIEVSPKKFGVYEVDNGLLLCTNHFQSTPYAKDKKNRKQIQQTHTAYRYKKLQELTQGDTLTPERIAAILRNTEGLKGKAIGYGNEKALNQLSAYHSVIFSPEERIAWVSTAPYQLGEYIAYDLKEIFKGETFAPHTVYPQTQRNIPADPFVQTQAYKNYEQYRQLEERLTKQLQEKALIDPADYRALTSLNPDYWKAYYLLGEAYWANGQYEEAKEQYKIALTKEIPYTIEREKIEKRLKD
;
A
#
# COMPACT_ATOMS: atom_id res chain seq x y z
N MET A 1 9.95 4.47 -7.04
CA MET A 1 9.95 3.57 -5.84
C MET A 1 8.99 2.44 -6.18
N LEU A 2 9.40 1.20 -6.05
CA LEU A 2 8.57 0.02 -6.40
C LEU A 2 7.46 -0.27 -5.35
N VAL A 3 7.44 0.45 -4.24
CA VAL A 3 6.53 0.17 -3.11
C VAL A 3 5.81 1.44 -2.68
N GLY A 4 4.48 1.42 -2.78
CA GLY A 4 3.58 2.39 -2.19
C GLY A 4 2.71 1.70 -1.15
N CYS A 5 2.66 2.19 0.08
CA CYS A 5 1.80 1.62 1.11
C CYS A 5 0.98 2.71 1.76
N SER A 6 -0.25 2.40 2.11
CA SER A 6 -1.12 3.27 2.88
C SER A 6 -1.73 2.44 4.00
N SER A 7 -1.61 2.93 5.23
CA SER A 7 -2.15 2.25 6.41
C SER A 7 -2.86 3.23 7.31
N LEU A 8 -3.89 2.77 7.97
CA LEU A 8 -4.60 3.51 9.01
C LEU A 8 -4.95 2.58 10.18
N ALA A 9 -4.95 3.12 11.39
CA ALA A 9 -5.54 2.51 12.55
C ALA A 9 -6.46 3.52 13.22
N ALA A 10 -7.64 3.07 13.64
CA ALA A 10 -8.64 3.92 14.28
C ALA A 10 -9.27 3.20 15.47
N TRP A 11 -9.56 3.96 16.53
CA TRP A 11 -10.20 3.45 17.74
C TRP A 11 -10.93 4.56 18.50
N GLY A 12 -11.60 4.22 19.60
CA GLY A 12 -12.33 5.18 20.40
C GLY A 12 -13.46 5.84 19.62
N THR A 13 -13.51 7.17 19.60
CA THR A 13 -14.58 7.93 18.93
C THR A 13 -14.58 7.80 17.39
N HIS A 14 -13.50 7.32 16.80
CA HIS A 14 -13.39 7.16 15.34
C HIS A 14 -14.00 5.86 14.80
N THR A 15 -14.37 4.91 15.67
CA THR A 15 -14.88 3.60 15.23
C THR A 15 -16.21 3.27 15.88
N GLN A 16 -16.99 2.44 15.21
CA GLN A 16 -18.23 1.93 15.77
C GLN A 16 -17.93 1.06 17.01
N GLY A 17 -18.47 1.45 18.16
CA GLY A 17 -18.24 0.76 19.43
C GLY A 17 -16.85 0.93 20.02
N GLY A 18 -16.04 1.86 19.53
CA GLY A 18 -14.72 2.21 20.07
C GLY A 18 -13.63 1.16 19.83
N LYS A 19 -13.91 0.10 19.06
CA LYS A 19 -12.98 -1.00 18.81
C LYS A 19 -11.84 -0.57 17.88
N LEU A 20 -10.66 -1.13 18.11
CA LEU A 20 -9.52 -0.93 17.21
C LEU A 20 -9.78 -1.58 15.85
N LEU A 21 -9.67 -0.81 14.79
CA LEU A 21 -9.66 -1.26 13.40
C LEU A 21 -8.37 -0.82 12.73
N ILE A 22 -7.79 -1.69 11.90
CA ILE A 22 -6.55 -1.41 11.17
C ILE A 22 -6.76 -1.80 9.72
N GLY A 23 -6.43 -0.91 8.80
CA GLY A 23 -6.48 -1.15 7.37
C GLY A 23 -5.15 -0.84 6.69
N ARG A 24 -4.79 -1.62 5.67
CA ARG A 24 -3.53 -1.45 4.95
C ARG A 24 -3.58 -1.91 3.51
N ASN A 25 -3.07 -1.07 2.59
CA ASN A 25 -2.69 -1.44 1.24
C ASN A 25 -1.19 -1.71 1.15
N PHE A 26 -0.84 -2.81 0.51
CA PHE A 26 0.53 -3.12 0.09
C PHE A 26 0.64 -3.01 -1.42
N ASP A 27 1.02 -1.83 -1.89
CA ASP A 27 1.26 -1.57 -3.31
C ASP A 27 2.70 -1.97 -3.62
N PHE A 28 2.85 -3.20 -4.09
CA PHE A 28 4.11 -3.78 -4.49
C PHE A 28 3.87 -4.62 -5.75
N TYR A 29 4.12 -4.00 -6.88
CA TYR A 29 3.92 -4.64 -8.16
C TYR A 29 5.28 -4.98 -8.78
N LEU A 30 5.49 -6.25 -9.07
CA LEU A 30 6.64 -6.76 -9.80
C LEU A 30 6.24 -7.28 -11.19
N SER A 31 5.11 -7.97 -11.27
CA SER A 31 4.49 -8.49 -12.50
C SER A 31 3.10 -9.03 -12.18
N ASP A 32 2.29 -9.29 -13.20
CA ASP A 32 0.99 -9.94 -13.04
C ASP A 32 1.17 -11.37 -12.48
N ASP A 33 2.19 -12.11 -12.91
CA ASP A 33 2.50 -13.44 -12.40
C ASP A 33 2.79 -13.42 -10.89
N PHE A 34 3.60 -12.45 -10.42
CA PHE A 34 3.86 -12.29 -8.99
C PHE A 34 2.58 -12.03 -8.20
N ALA A 35 1.63 -11.30 -8.78
CA ALA A 35 0.36 -10.98 -8.13
C ALA A 35 -0.63 -12.16 -8.04
N THR A 36 -0.39 -13.28 -8.73
CA THR A 36 -1.25 -14.47 -8.68
C THR A 36 -0.91 -15.42 -7.53
N GLU A 37 0.37 -15.52 -7.14
CA GLU A 37 0.87 -16.46 -6.13
C GLU A 37 0.71 -15.94 -4.69
N LYS A 38 -0.54 -15.72 -4.28
CA LYS A 38 -0.88 -15.17 -2.96
C LYS A 38 -1.29 -16.26 -1.98
N LEU A 39 -0.84 -16.13 -0.74
CA LEU A 39 -1.11 -17.09 0.33
C LEU A 39 -1.69 -16.40 1.56
N VAL A 40 -2.80 -16.92 2.06
CA VAL A 40 -3.24 -16.72 3.44
C VAL A 40 -2.70 -17.89 4.26
N ARG A 41 -1.81 -17.60 5.20
CA ARG A 41 -1.08 -18.60 5.94
C ARG A 41 -1.47 -18.58 7.42
N PHE A 42 -1.85 -19.73 7.96
CA PHE A 42 -2.10 -19.94 9.37
C PHE A 42 -0.96 -20.77 9.95
N VAL A 43 -0.36 -20.28 11.02
CA VAL A 43 0.84 -20.86 11.62
C VAL A 43 0.59 -21.16 13.09
N ARG A 44 0.88 -22.40 13.52
CA ARG A 44 1.02 -22.79 14.91
C ARG A 44 2.49 -23.05 15.18
N PRO A 45 3.23 -22.08 15.72
CA PRO A 45 4.65 -22.30 16.04
C PRO A 45 4.75 -23.21 17.27
N THR A 46 5.91 -23.85 17.43
CA THR A 46 6.22 -24.64 18.64
C THR A 46 6.28 -23.76 19.88
N GLU A 47 6.72 -22.51 19.72
CA GLU A 47 6.80 -21.51 20.78
C GLU A 47 6.14 -20.20 20.32
N GLY A 48 5.50 -19.49 21.24
CA GLY A 48 4.82 -18.23 20.99
C GLY A 48 3.38 -18.39 20.51
N TYR A 49 2.81 -17.30 20.04
CA TYR A 49 1.39 -17.24 19.67
C TYR A 49 1.13 -17.77 18.25
N PRO A 50 0.09 -18.56 18.04
CA PRO A 50 -0.40 -18.84 16.70
C PRO A 50 -0.82 -17.57 15.98
N PHE A 51 -0.62 -17.52 14.66
CA PHE A 51 -0.90 -16.33 13.88
C PHE A 51 -1.34 -16.62 12.45
N MET A 52 -2.07 -15.67 11.89
CA MET A 52 -2.35 -15.54 10.47
C MET A 52 -1.40 -14.53 9.84
N SER A 53 -0.92 -14.82 8.64
CA SER A 53 -0.20 -13.83 7.82
C SER A 53 -0.56 -13.94 6.35
N TYR A 54 -0.47 -12.81 5.65
CA TYR A 54 -0.59 -12.76 4.21
C TYR A 54 0.80 -12.69 3.57
N ALA A 55 1.05 -13.55 2.58
CA ALA A 55 2.36 -13.75 2.00
C ALA A 55 2.28 -14.27 0.55
N TRP A 56 3.41 -14.64 0.02
CA TRP A 56 3.57 -15.36 -1.26
C TRP A 56 4.45 -16.59 -1.06
N GLY A 57 4.54 -17.46 -2.07
CA GLY A 57 5.36 -18.64 -2.03
C GLY A 57 6.82 -18.34 -1.66
N GLY A 58 7.40 -19.14 -0.77
CA GLY A 58 8.78 -18.96 -0.28
C GLY A 58 8.98 -17.87 0.79
N MET A 59 7.98 -17.03 1.08
CA MET A 59 8.07 -15.99 2.10
C MET A 59 7.89 -16.57 3.51
N ILE A 60 8.94 -16.64 4.30
CA ILE A 60 8.91 -17.12 5.70
C ILE A 60 8.66 -16.01 6.73
N GLY A 61 8.88 -14.75 6.36
CA GLY A 61 8.61 -13.57 7.18
C GLY A 61 7.15 -13.15 7.16
N VAL A 62 6.85 -11.98 7.73
CA VAL A 62 5.52 -11.37 7.79
C VAL A 62 5.56 -9.96 7.25
N MET A 63 4.60 -9.62 6.38
CA MET A 63 4.36 -8.27 5.86
C MET A 63 3.06 -7.67 6.41
N SER A 64 2.05 -8.51 6.63
CA SER A 64 0.79 -8.21 7.29
C SER A 64 0.32 -9.45 8.03
N GLY A 65 -0.17 -9.32 9.25
CA GLY A 65 -0.67 -10.45 10.03
C GLY A 65 -1.29 -10.07 11.36
N MET A 66 -1.98 -11.03 11.97
CA MET A 66 -2.58 -10.94 13.30
C MET A 66 -2.38 -12.26 14.04
N ASN A 67 -2.02 -12.19 15.33
CA ASN A 67 -1.93 -13.37 16.19
C ASN A 67 -3.21 -13.60 17.01
N THR A 68 -3.26 -14.72 17.70
CA THR A 68 -4.41 -15.12 18.55
C THR A 68 -4.66 -14.18 19.74
N GLU A 69 -3.64 -13.40 20.16
CA GLU A 69 -3.80 -12.36 21.18
C GLU A 69 -4.39 -11.05 20.61
N GLY A 70 -4.58 -10.97 19.28
CA GLY A 70 -5.04 -9.77 18.58
C GLY A 70 -3.96 -8.69 18.50
N LEU A 71 -2.70 -9.09 18.50
CA LEU A 71 -1.64 -8.22 18.05
C LEU A 71 -1.57 -8.27 16.53
N THR A 72 -1.50 -7.12 15.89
CA THR A 72 -1.34 -7.01 14.45
C THR A 72 -0.02 -6.37 14.08
N VAL A 73 0.48 -6.73 12.91
CA VAL A 73 1.62 -6.03 12.27
C VAL A 73 1.30 -5.75 10.82
N THR A 74 1.66 -4.55 10.36
CA THR A 74 1.73 -4.18 8.95
C THR A 74 2.96 -3.32 8.72
N ILE A 75 3.57 -3.37 7.53
CA ILE A 75 4.78 -2.60 7.24
C ILE A 75 4.60 -1.65 6.07
N ASN A 76 5.18 -0.47 6.19
CA ASN A 76 5.24 0.55 5.15
C ASN A 76 6.70 0.94 4.91
N ALA A 77 7.16 0.83 3.67
CA ALA A 77 8.54 1.13 3.33
C ALA A 77 8.91 2.60 3.63
N GLY A 78 10.01 2.78 4.34
CA GLY A 78 10.66 4.06 4.55
C GLY A 78 11.89 4.23 3.65
N LYS A 79 12.58 5.36 3.75
CA LYS A 79 13.79 5.62 2.97
C LYS A 79 15.00 5.87 3.85
N SER A 80 16.03 5.05 3.72
CA SER A 80 17.32 5.24 4.37
C SER A 80 18.49 4.69 3.56
N ASN A 81 19.68 4.73 4.16
CA ASN A 81 20.86 4.07 3.61
C ASN A 81 20.76 2.56 3.80
N ILE A 82 21.08 1.80 2.76
CA ILE A 82 21.29 0.37 2.84
C ILE A 82 22.65 0.13 3.51
N PRO A 83 22.73 -0.64 4.61
CA PRO A 83 24.02 -0.96 5.24
C PRO A 83 24.79 -1.98 4.39
N LEU A 84 26.12 -1.87 4.38
CA LEU A 84 27.01 -2.85 3.73
C LEU A 84 27.31 -4.06 4.63
N LYS A 85 26.48 -4.35 5.63
CA LYS A 85 26.64 -5.44 6.60
C LYS A 85 25.33 -6.22 6.72
N ALA A 86 25.44 -7.51 6.97
CA ALA A 86 24.29 -8.37 7.29
C ALA A 86 23.53 -7.83 8.52
N ARG A 87 22.21 -7.81 8.40
CA ARG A 87 21.26 -7.30 9.40
C ARG A 87 19.98 -8.14 9.37
N THR A 88 19.13 -7.97 10.36
CA THR A 88 17.84 -8.64 10.41
C THR A 88 16.94 -8.16 9.27
N PRO A 89 16.43 -9.04 8.39
CA PRO A 89 15.39 -8.71 7.44
C PRO A 89 14.12 -8.22 8.17
N ILE A 90 13.50 -7.16 7.66
CA ILE A 90 12.36 -6.55 8.34
C ILE A 90 11.17 -7.52 8.49
N SER A 91 10.94 -8.37 7.49
CA SER A 91 9.87 -9.36 7.53
C SER A 91 10.06 -10.43 8.61
N LEU A 92 11.31 -10.77 8.96
CA LEU A 92 11.63 -11.67 10.07
C LEU A 92 11.44 -10.97 11.43
N LEU A 93 11.79 -9.68 11.54
CA LEU A 93 11.46 -8.89 12.72
C LEU A 93 9.93 -8.82 12.94
N CYS A 94 9.16 -8.57 11.88
CA CYS A 94 7.69 -8.55 11.98
C CYS A 94 7.12 -9.90 12.37
N ARG A 95 7.70 -11.00 11.89
CA ARG A 95 7.33 -12.34 12.33
C ARG A 95 7.66 -12.57 13.82
N GLU A 96 8.82 -12.16 14.28
CA GLU A 96 9.21 -12.27 15.70
C GLU A 96 8.23 -11.49 16.59
N ILE A 97 7.88 -10.26 16.21
CA ILE A 97 6.88 -9.46 16.92
C ILE A 97 5.54 -10.19 16.94
N LEU A 98 5.04 -10.64 15.79
CA LEU A 98 3.75 -11.31 15.68
C LEU A 98 3.69 -12.62 16.48
N GLN A 99 4.80 -13.33 16.56
CA GLN A 99 4.89 -14.63 17.23
C GLN A 99 5.06 -14.48 18.76
N PHE A 100 5.68 -13.40 19.26
CA PHE A 100 6.07 -13.32 20.67
C PHE A 100 5.53 -12.10 21.43
N ALA A 101 4.83 -11.17 20.78
CA ALA A 101 4.23 -10.03 21.42
C ALA A 101 2.70 -10.12 21.49
N SER A 102 2.12 -9.57 22.54
CA SER A 102 0.68 -9.40 22.74
C SER A 102 0.29 -7.95 23.02
N THR A 103 1.30 -7.10 23.27
CA THR A 103 1.16 -5.67 23.53
C THR A 103 2.08 -4.85 22.65
N THR A 104 1.76 -3.56 22.49
CA THR A 104 2.62 -2.63 21.75
C THR A 104 3.98 -2.45 22.45
N GLU A 105 4.02 -2.49 23.78
CA GLU A 105 5.25 -2.40 24.58
C GLU A 105 6.19 -3.59 24.31
N GLU A 106 5.66 -4.82 24.30
CA GLU A 106 6.42 -6.02 23.96
C GLU A 106 6.96 -5.95 22.52
N ALA A 107 6.17 -5.50 21.57
CA ALA A 107 6.57 -5.29 20.19
C ALA A 107 7.72 -4.28 20.06
N ILE A 108 7.64 -3.15 20.78
CA ILE A 108 8.69 -2.13 20.85
C ILE A 108 9.99 -2.72 21.46
N ALA A 109 9.87 -3.50 22.53
CA ALA A 109 11.00 -4.14 23.18
C ALA A 109 11.71 -5.13 22.25
N ILE A 110 10.99 -5.94 21.49
CA ILE A 110 11.54 -6.85 20.47
C ILE A 110 12.24 -6.04 19.37
N ALA A 111 11.58 -5.01 18.83
CA ALA A 111 12.14 -4.20 17.74
C ALA A 111 13.43 -3.47 18.15
N LYS A 112 13.55 -2.98 19.40
CA LYS A 112 14.74 -2.33 19.93
C LYS A 112 15.98 -3.25 19.98
N LYS A 113 15.79 -4.55 20.16
CA LYS A 113 16.88 -5.54 20.21
C LYS A 113 17.48 -5.84 18.83
N ARG A 114 16.78 -5.53 17.74
CA ARG A 114 17.19 -5.93 16.39
C ARG A 114 17.80 -4.77 15.60
N LYS A 115 18.89 -5.05 14.91
CA LYS A 115 19.48 -4.14 13.93
C LYS A 115 18.97 -4.53 12.54
N VAL A 116 18.13 -3.70 11.94
CA VAL A 116 17.49 -3.99 10.67
C VAL A 116 18.34 -3.63 9.46
N PHE A 117 18.06 -4.29 8.32
CA PHE A 117 18.76 -4.04 7.07
C PHE A 117 18.18 -2.84 6.30
N VAL A 118 16.87 -2.70 6.27
CA VAL A 118 16.13 -1.64 5.55
C VAL A 118 15.43 -0.71 6.52
N SER A 119 14.83 0.34 5.99
CA SER A 119 14.06 1.32 6.75
C SER A 119 12.58 1.10 6.52
N GLU A 120 11.85 0.87 7.61
CA GLU A 120 10.43 0.57 7.59
C GLU A 120 9.70 1.22 8.77
N ALA A 121 8.44 1.55 8.54
CA ALA A 121 7.47 1.87 9.56
C ALA A 121 6.60 0.61 9.78
N ILE A 122 6.59 0.09 11.00
CA ILE A 122 5.81 -1.09 11.40
C ILE A 122 4.63 -0.57 12.23
N MET A 123 3.42 -0.62 11.68
CA MET A 123 2.21 -0.33 12.46
C MET A 123 1.84 -1.58 13.25
N VAL A 124 1.76 -1.43 14.56
CA VAL A 124 1.40 -2.48 15.51
C VAL A 124 0.12 -2.07 16.24
N GLY A 125 -0.90 -2.91 16.19
CA GLY A 125 -2.12 -2.73 16.96
C GLY A 125 -2.26 -3.83 18.02
N SER A 126 -2.79 -3.50 19.17
CA SER A 126 -3.01 -4.42 20.29
C SER A 126 -4.46 -4.40 20.78
N ALA A 127 -5.10 -5.57 20.74
CA ALA A 127 -6.43 -5.76 21.32
C ALA A 127 -6.44 -5.53 22.84
N LYS A 128 -5.36 -5.89 23.54
CA LYS A 128 -5.26 -5.74 25.00
C LYS A 128 -5.23 -4.28 25.40
N GLU A 129 -4.50 -3.45 24.63
CA GLU A 129 -4.33 -2.01 24.93
C GLU A 129 -5.36 -1.15 24.18
N LYS A 130 -6.09 -1.70 23.21
CA LYS A 130 -7.07 -1.01 22.35
C LYS A 130 -6.49 0.22 21.68
N LYS A 131 -5.23 0.13 21.24
CA LYS A 131 -4.50 1.20 20.54
C LYS A 131 -3.56 0.64 19.49
N ALA A 132 -3.03 1.52 18.69
CA ALA A 132 -1.96 1.21 17.75
C ALA A 132 -0.80 2.21 17.86
N VAL A 133 0.40 1.76 17.49
CA VAL A 133 1.60 2.57 17.40
C VAL A 133 2.33 2.31 16.08
N ILE A 134 3.19 3.22 15.66
CA ILE A 134 4.12 2.99 14.56
C ILE A 134 5.54 2.90 15.11
N ILE A 135 6.18 1.74 14.94
CA ILE A 135 7.59 1.52 15.24
C ILE A 135 8.37 1.85 13.97
N GLU A 136 9.17 2.89 14.01
CA GLU A 136 9.99 3.35 12.89
C GLU A 136 11.42 2.91 13.06
N VAL A 137 11.90 2.06 12.16
CA VAL A 137 13.23 1.47 12.23
C VAL A 137 14.04 1.77 10.99
N SER A 138 15.33 1.96 11.19
CA SER A 138 16.33 2.04 10.13
C SER A 138 17.67 1.49 10.64
N PRO A 139 18.66 1.25 9.78
CA PRO A 139 19.96 0.73 10.22
C PRO A 139 20.66 1.54 11.32
N LYS A 140 20.31 2.83 11.49
CA LYS A 140 20.97 3.75 12.42
C LYS A 140 20.05 4.40 13.44
N LYS A 141 18.73 4.35 13.24
CA LYS A 141 17.76 5.07 14.06
C LYS A 141 16.58 4.18 14.41
N PHE A 142 16.01 4.47 15.57
CA PHE A 142 14.80 3.87 16.09
C PHE A 142 13.88 4.97 16.60
N GLY A 143 12.61 4.89 16.34
CA GLY A 143 11.58 5.78 16.84
C GLY A 143 10.26 5.07 17.04
N VAL A 144 9.40 5.65 17.86
CA VAL A 144 8.00 5.24 18.00
C VAL A 144 7.15 6.49 17.79
N TYR A 145 6.10 6.35 17.00
CA TYR A 145 5.11 7.40 16.77
C TYR A 145 3.76 6.93 17.31
N GLU A 146 3.19 7.73 18.16
CA GLU A 146 1.92 7.49 18.85
C GLU A 146 1.01 8.70 18.69
N VAL A 147 -0.29 8.51 18.85
CA VAL A 147 -1.33 9.54 18.84
C VAL A 147 -2.30 9.31 19.98
N ASP A 148 -2.83 10.40 20.54
CA ASP A 148 -3.79 10.36 21.65
C ASP A 148 -5.24 10.48 21.17
N ASN A 149 -5.44 10.88 19.91
CA ASN A 149 -6.77 11.16 19.37
C ASN A 149 -7.49 9.94 18.76
N GLY A 150 -6.90 8.76 18.80
CA GLY A 150 -7.54 7.54 18.28
C GLY A 150 -7.49 7.34 16.76
N LEU A 151 -6.70 8.14 16.02
CA LEU A 151 -6.54 8.01 14.58
C LEU A 151 -5.06 8.07 14.18
N LEU A 152 -4.50 6.94 13.77
CA LEU A 152 -3.09 6.80 13.40
C LEU A 152 -2.97 6.48 11.91
N LEU A 153 -2.31 7.34 11.16
CA LEU A 153 -2.14 7.22 9.71
C LEU A 153 -0.67 7.00 9.34
N CYS A 154 -0.42 6.20 8.32
CA CYS A 154 0.92 5.89 7.86
C CYS A 154 0.96 5.75 6.34
N THR A 155 1.97 6.36 5.72
CA THR A 155 2.34 6.15 4.33
C THR A 155 3.82 5.77 4.24
N ASN A 156 4.59 6.29 3.28
CA ASN A 156 5.99 5.92 3.09
C ASN A 156 6.98 6.98 3.60
N HIS A 157 6.69 7.57 4.76
CA HIS A 157 7.61 8.49 5.45
C HIS A 157 7.51 8.32 6.96
N PHE A 158 8.55 8.71 7.65
CA PHE A 158 8.64 8.64 9.11
C PHE A 158 8.07 9.90 9.77
N GLN A 159 7.45 9.73 10.93
CA GLN A 159 6.74 10.77 11.68
C GLN A 159 7.33 11.02 13.08
N SER A 160 8.05 10.04 13.65
CA SER A 160 8.61 10.16 15.00
C SER A 160 9.75 11.17 15.09
N THR A 161 9.96 11.73 16.29
CA THR A 161 10.96 12.76 16.59
C THR A 161 12.39 12.42 16.10
N PRO A 162 12.91 11.18 16.23
CA PRO A 162 14.24 10.83 15.73
C PRO A 162 14.44 11.05 14.23
N TYR A 163 13.36 11.05 13.45
CA TYR A 163 13.37 11.24 12.01
C TYR A 163 12.98 12.64 11.53
N ALA A 164 12.56 13.54 12.44
CA ALA A 164 12.10 14.89 12.09
C ALA A 164 13.13 15.71 11.29
N LYS A 165 14.43 15.55 11.59
CA LYS A 165 15.55 16.21 10.89
C LYS A 165 16.27 15.30 9.89
N ASP A 166 15.74 14.11 9.58
CA ASP A 166 16.39 13.19 8.65
C ASP A 166 16.27 13.69 7.22
N LYS A 167 17.41 13.94 6.57
CA LYS A 167 17.47 14.50 5.22
C LYS A 167 16.79 13.62 4.17
N LYS A 168 16.90 12.28 4.31
CA LYS A 168 16.30 11.33 3.36
C LYS A 168 14.79 11.25 3.54
N ASN A 169 14.32 11.26 4.78
CA ASN A 169 12.90 11.32 5.09
C ASN A 169 12.27 12.62 4.54
N ARG A 170 12.91 13.78 4.76
CA ARG A 170 12.45 15.06 4.21
C ARG A 170 12.40 15.04 2.68
N LYS A 171 13.45 14.50 2.03
CA LYS A 171 13.47 14.35 0.57
C LYS A 171 12.35 13.43 0.08
N GLN A 172 12.06 12.34 0.79
CA GLN A 172 10.95 11.44 0.51
C GLN A 172 9.60 12.17 0.56
N ILE A 173 9.36 12.96 1.60
CA ILE A 173 8.14 13.77 1.78
C ILE A 173 7.96 14.77 0.65
N GLN A 174 9.03 15.46 0.25
CA GLN A 174 8.99 16.54 -0.74
C GLN A 174 8.91 16.06 -2.18
N GLN A 175 9.56 14.94 -2.51
CA GLN A 175 9.78 14.51 -3.89
C GLN A 175 8.91 13.35 -4.37
N THR A 176 8.07 12.80 -3.48
CA THR A 176 7.21 11.68 -3.82
C THR A 176 5.75 11.91 -3.40
N HIS A 177 4.90 11.01 -3.80
CA HIS A 177 3.47 11.04 -3.51
C HIS A 177 3.09 10.71 -2.05
N THR A 178 4.09 10.41 -1.17
CA THR A 178 3.79 9.94 0.19
C THR A 178 2.98 10.94 1.03
N ALA A 179 3.37 12.24 1.00
CA ALA A 179 2.64 13.29 1.73
C ALA A 179 1.25 13.56 1.14
N TYR A 180 1.09 13.40 -0.17
CA TYR A 180 -0.21 13.55 -0.83
C TYR A 180 -1.19 12.47 -0.38
N ARG A 181 -0.76 11.19 -0.38
CA ARG A 181 -1.59 10.07 0.12
C ARG A 181 -1.89 10.20 1.61
N TYR A 182 -0.95 10.71 2.41
CA TYR A 182 -1.20 10.98 3.82
C TYR A 182 -2.34 11.99 4.02
N LYS A 183 -2.32 13.10 3.25
CA LYS A 183 -3.40 14.10 3.26
C LYS A 183 -4.73 13.50 2.77
N LYS A 184 -4.68 12.61 1.77
CA LYS A 184 -5.89 11.91 1.29
C LYS A 184 -6.47 10.98 2.35
N LEU A 185 -5.64 10.26 3.11
CA LEU A 185 -6.10 9.50 4.28
C LEU A 185 -6.76 10.41 5.31
N GLN A 186 -6.14 11.55 5.65
CA GLN A 186 -6.73 12.54 6.55
C GLN A 186 -8.10 13.02 6.07
N GLU A 187 -8.23 13.35 4.77
CA GLU A 187 -9.48 13.78 4.17
C GLU A 187 -10.59 12.72 4.29
N LEU A 188 -10.28 11.46 3.95
CA LEU A 188 -11.27 10.38 3.91
C LEU A 188 -11.65 9.81 5.27
N THR A 189 -10.86 10.10 6.31
CA THR A 189 -11.14 9.67 7.69
C THR A 189 -11.80 10.74 8.54
N GLN A 190 -12.10 11.92 7.97
CA GLN A 190 -12.79 13.00 8.69
C GLN A 190 -14.31 12.78 8.67
N GLY A 191 -14.94 12.98 9.85
CA GLY A 191 -16.40 13.10 9.98
C GLY A 191 -17.17 11.80 10.06
N ASP A 192 -16.61 10.68 9.62
CA ASP A 192 -17.31 9.38 9.60
C ASP A 192 -16.86 8.46 10.74
N THR A 193 -17.81 7.70 11.28
CA THR A 193 -17.50 6.55 12.12
C THR A 193 -17.01 5.41 11.25
N LEU A 194 -15.79 4.94 11.48
CA LEU A 194 -15.16 3.91 10.67
C LEU A 194 -15.68 2.52 11.03
N THR A 195 -16.03 1.76 9.99
CA THR A 195 -16.35 0.33 10.02
C THR A 195 -15.38 -0.41 9.09
N PRO A 196 -15.31 -1.75 9.12
CA PRO A 196 -14.48 -2.49 8.16
C PRO A 196 -14.83 -2.15 6.70
N GLU A 197 -16.10 -2.00 6.36
CA GLU A 197 -16.58 -1.63 5.02
C GLU A 197 -16.12 -0.21 4.64
N ARG A 198 -16.21 0.75 5.58
CA ARG A 198 -15.73 2.11 5.33
C ARG A 198 -14.21 2.15 5.13
N ILE A 199 -13.46 1.36 5.89
CA ILE A 199 -12.00 1.21 5.69
C ILE A 199 -11.71 0.59 4.32
N ALA A 200 -12.45 -0.43 3.90
CA ALA A 200 -12.30 -1.01 2.56
C ALA A 200 -12.55 0.05 1.47
N ALA A 201 -13.61 0.86 1.59
CA ALA A 201 -13.92 1.95 0.67
C ALA A 201 -12.79 3.01 0.63
N ILE A 202 -12.22 3.39 1.79
CA ILE A 202 -11.07 4.29 1.86
C ILE A 202 -9.87 3.70 1.12
N LEU A 203 -9.53 2.43 1.39
CA LEU A 203 -8.40 1.76 0.79
C LEU A 203 -8.57 1.52 -0.73
N ARG A 204 -9.82 1.45 -1.23
CA ARG A 204 -10.17 1.34 -2.65
C ARG A 204 -10.23 2.67 -3.39
N ASN A 205 -10.06 3.82 -2.69
CA ASN A 205 -10.21 5.12 -3.31
C ASN A 205 -9.12 5.41 -4.34
N THR A 206 -9.54 5.72 -5.57
CA THR A 206 -8.68 6.02 -6.73
C THR A 206 -8.56 7.51 -7.03
N GLU A 207 -9.24 8.37 -6.26
CA GLU A 207 -9.27 9.81 -6.47
C GLU A 207 -8.10 10.53 -5.78
N GLY A 208 -7.79 11.69 -6.28
CA GLY A 208 -6.93 12.68 -5.62
C GLY A 208 -7.64 13.47 -4.52
N LEU A 209 -6.94 14.45 -3.95
CA LEU A 209 -7.49 15.36 -2.94
C LEU A 209 -8.72 16.07 -3.48
N LYS A 210 -9.71 16.24 -2.60
CA LYS A 210 -11.01 16.90 -2.89
C LYS A 210 -11.79 16.23 -4.04
N GLY A 211 -11.68 14.90 -4.17
CA GLY A 211 -12.37 14.14 -5.21
C GLY A 211 -11.85 14.38 -6.63
N LYS A 212 -10.66 14.97 -6.79
CA LYS A 212 -10.09 15.26 -8.13
C LYS A 212 -9.81 13.96 -8.89
N ALA A 213 -10.26 13.88 -10.14
CA ALA A 213 -9.82 12.83 -11.05
C ALA A 213 -8.32 13.03 -11.36
N ILE A 214 -7.53 11.98 -11.13
CA ILE A 214 -6.06 12.01 -11.30
C ILE A 214 -5.56 10.94 -12.27
N GLY A 215 -6.49 10.22 -12.87
CA GLY A 215 -6.24 9.06 -13.72
C GLY A 215 -6.03 7.77 -12.92
N TYR A 216 -6.56 6.69 -13.46
CA TYR A 216 -6.44 5.37 -12.86
C TYR A 216 -5.00 4.86 -12.95
N GLY A 217 -4.51 4.25 -11.87
CA GLY A 217 -3.11 3.83 -11.77
C GLY A 217 -2.17 4.92 -11.29
N ASN A 218 -2.67 6.10 -10.91
CA ASN A 218 -1.83 7.18 -10.38
C ASN A 218 -1.36 6.87 -8.96
N GLU A 219 -0.06 6.97 -8.72
CA GLU A 219 0.57 6.65 -7.44
C GLU A 219 0.20 7.63 -6.31
N LYS A 220 -0.47 8.75 -6.63
CA LYS A 220 -1.07 9.66 -5.65
C LYS A 220 -2.38 9.13 -5.05
N ALA A 221 -3.04 8.17 -5.68
CA ALA A 221 -4.21 7.50 -5.15
C ALA A 221 -3.87 6.57 -3.97
N LEU A 222 -4.85 6.28 -3.12
CA LEU A 222 -4.70 5.24 -2.09
C LEU A 222 -4.75 3.85 -2.72
N ASN A 223 -5.67 3.62 -3.66
CA ASN A 223 -5.63 2.46 -4.54
C ASN A 223 -4.92 2.83 -5.84
N GLN A 224 -3.67 2.44 -5.95
CA GLN A 224 -2.86 2.67 -7.15
C GLN A 224 -3.16 1.67 -8.28
N LEU A 225 -4.18 0.82 -8.11
CA LEU A 225 -4.51 -0.28 -9.02
C LEU A 225 -3.29 -1.15 -9.36
N SER A 226 -2.42 -1.34 -8.38
CA SER A 226 -1.21 -2.16 -8.41
C SER A 226 -0.99 -2.89 -7.09
N ALA A 227 -2.01 -2.88 -6.20
CA ALA A 227 -1.90 -3.47 -4.88
C ALA A 227 -1.70 -4.98 -4.96
N TYR A 228 -0.61 -5.45 -4.36
CA TYR A 228 -0.39 -6.87 -4.15
C TYR A 228 -1.46 -7.44 -3.22
N HIS A 229 -1.74 -6.76 -2.11
CA HIS A 229 -2.86 -7.09 -1.23
C HIS A 229 -3.34 -5.88 -0.42
N SER A 230 -4.56 -6.01 0.08
CA SER A 230 -5.11 -5.17 1.13
C SER A 230 -5.66 -6.03 2.25
N VAL A 231 -5.49 -5.56 3.49
CA VAL A 231 -5.97 -6.26 4.69
C VAL A 231 -6.66 -5.27 5.63
N ILE A 232 -7.66 -5.79 6.35
CA ILE A 232 -8.33 -5.08 7.45
C ILE A 232 -8.33 -6.03 8.65
N PHE A 233 -8.07 -5.51 9.84
CA PHE A 233 -8.08 -6.26 11.09
C PHE A 233 -9.02 -5.61 12.09
N SER A 234 -9.78 -6.46 12.79
CA SER A 234 -10.50 -6.14 14.04
C SER A 234 -9.83 -6.95 15.17
N PRO A 235 -8.83 -6.36 15.85
CA PRO A 235 -8.01 -7.05 16.85
C PRO A 235 -8.82 -7.67 17.99
N GLU A 236 -9.79 -6.94 18.59
CA GLU A 236 -10.60 -7.42 19.69
C GLU A 236 -11.53 -8.57 19.27
N GLU A 237 -11.98 -8.57 18.02
CA GLU A 237 -12.83 -9.64 17.47
C GLU A 237 -12.02 -10.83 16.94
N ARG A 238 -10.72 -10.65 16.67
CA ARG A 238 -9.83 -11.62 16.00
C ARG A 238 -10.27 -11.91 14.57
N ILE A 239 -10.85 -10.91 13.90
CA ILE A 239 -11.26 -11.03 12.51
C ILE A 239 -10.28 -10.32 11.61
N ALA A 240 -9.91 -10.99 10.53
CA ALA A 240 -9.09 -10.44 9.47
C ALA A 240 -9.84 -10.54 8.14
N TRP A 241 -9.88 -9.45 7.39
CA TRP A 241 -10.37 -9.42 6.02
C TRP A 241 -9.20 -9.29 5.06
N VAL A 242 -9.19 -10.12 4.03
CA VAL A 242 -8.14 -10.14 3.00
C VAL A 242 -8.77 -9.91 1.65
N SER A 243 -8.28 -8.91 0.93
CA SER A 243 -8.78 -8.58 -0.40
C SER A 243 -8.48 -9.66 -1.43
N THR A 244 -9.38 -9.82 -2.39
CA THR A 244 -9.19 -10.63 -3.60
C THR A 244 -8.89 -9.76 -4.82
N ALA A 245 -8.48 -10.40 -5.91
CA ALA A 245 -8.22 -9.76 -7.21
C ALA A 245 -9.52 -9.20 -7.82
N PRO A 246 -9.40 -8.23 -8.76
CA PRO A 246 -8.18 -7.54 -9.17
C PRO A 246 -7.86 -6.35 -8.24
N TYR A 247 -6.58 -6.02 -8.05
CA TYR A 247 -6.10 -4.80 -7.38
C TYR A 247 -6.85 -4.44 -6.08
N GLN A 248 -7.19 -5.44 -5.23
CA GLN A 248 -8.01 -5.30 -4.02
C GLN A 248 -9.46 -4.82 -4.25
N LEU A 249 -9.91 -4.78 -5.48
CA LEU A 249 -11.30 -4.42 -5.82
C LEU A 249 -12.28 -5.59 -5.68
N GLY A 250 -11.77 -6.82 -5.67
CA GLY A 250 -12.58 -8.00 -5.38
C GLY A 250 -13.09 -8.02 -3.95
N GLU A 251 -13.82 -9.04 -3.60
CA GLU A 251 -14.36 -9.26 -2.25
C GLU A 251 -13.24 -9.29 -1.20
N TYR A 252 -13.47 -8.74 0.00
CA TYR A 252 -12.61 -9.00 1.14
C TYR A 252 -13.15 -10.20 1.91
N ILE A 253 -12.37 -11.26 1.93
CA ILE A 253 -12.72 -12.52 2.58
C ILE A 253 -12.40 -12.42 4.07
N ALA A 254 -13.39 -12.70 4.92
CA ALA A 254 -13.27 -12.66 6.36
C ALA A 254 -12.76 -14.00 6.93
N TYR A 255 -11.81 -13.92 7.84
CA TYR A 255 -11.25 -15.04 8.60
C TYR A 255 -11.39 -14.78 10.10
N ASP A 256 -12.10 -15.67 10.82
CA ASP A 256 -12.20 -15.62 12.28
C ASP A 256 -11.09 -16.48 12.89
N LEU A 257 -10.09 -15.83 13.49
CA LEU A 257 -8.94 -16.52 14.06
C LEU A 257 -9.31 -17.33 15.31
N LYS A 258 -10.38 -16.99 16.02
CA LYS A 258 -10.84 -17.79 17.16
C LYS A 258 -11.33 -19.16 16.71
N GLU A 259 -12.09 -19.20 15.62
CA GLU A 259 -12.57 -20.46 15.06
C GLU A 259 -11.45 -21.25 14.35
N ILE A 260 -10.58 -20.56 13.60
CA ILE A 260 -9.46 -21.19 12.87
C ILE A 260 -8.46 -21.85 13.83
N PHE A 261 -8.18 -21.19 14.95
CA PHE A 261 -7.23 -21.68 15.95
C PHE A 261 -7.91 -22.44 17.12
N LYS A 262 -9.18 -22.79 16.98
CA LYS A 262 -9.86 -23.67 17.91
C LYS A 262 -9.33 -25.10 17.77
N GLY A 263 -8.98 -25.73 18.86
CA GLY A 263 -8.36 -27.05 18.85
C GLY A 263 -6.85 -27.05 18.58
N GLU A 264 -6.23 -28.22 18.60
CA GLU A 264 -4.77 -28.38 18.56
C GLU A 264 -4.18 -28.42 17.14
N THR A 265 -4.95 -28.90 16.17
CA THR A 265 -4.50 -29.09 14.77
C THR A 265 -5.46 -28.44 13.78
N PHE A 266 -4.93 -28.12 12.59
CA PHE A 266 -5.78 -27.71 11.48
C PHE A 266 -6.42 -28.94 10.83
N ALA A 267 -7.72 -28.86 10.54
CA ALA A 267 -8.37 -29.89 9.75
C ALA A 267 -7.84 -29.85 8.30
N PRO A 268 -7.46 -31.02 7.72
CA PRO A 268 -6.99 -31.07 6.34
C PRO A 268 -8.05 -30.51 5.38
N HIS A 269 -7.61 -29.73 4.39
CA HIS A 269 -8.47 -29.19 3.32
C HIS A 269 -9.66 -28.33 3.79
N THR A 270 -9.61 -27.79 5.01
CA THR A 270 -10.67 -26.92 5.51
C THR A 270 -10.51 -25.53 4.95
N VAL A 271 -11.58 -25.00 4.37
CA VAL A 271 -11.71 -23.59 4.00
C VAL A 271 -12.32 -22.85 5.20
N TYR A 272 -11.65 -21.82 5.69
CA TYR A 272 -12.04 -21.11 6.92
C TYR A 272 -12.78 -19.77 6.73
N PRO A 273 -13.12 -19.30 5.51
CA PRO A 273 -13.72 -17.98 5.36
C PRO A 273 -15.09 -17.90 6.04
N GLN A 274 -15.32 -16.75 6.69
CA GLN A 274 -16.61 -16.40 7.29
C GLN A 274 -17.45 -15.64 6.26
N THR A 275 -18.03 -16.33 5.29
CA THR A 275 -18.68 -15.72 4.12
C THR A 275 -19.76 -14.69 4.46
N GLN A 276 -20.45 -14.83 5.60
CA GLN A 276 -21.44 -13.87 6.07
C GLN A 276 -20.84 -12.51 6.51
N ARG A 277 -19.52 -12.46 6.73
CA ARG A 277 -18.80 -11.24 7.13
C ARG A 277 -17.93 -10.67 6.01
N ASN A 278 -17.98 -11.24 4.82
CA ASN A 278 -17.22 -10.74 3.68
C ASN A 278 -17.68 -9.34 3.32
N ILE A 279 -16.73 -8.51 2.89
CA ILE A 279 -17.03 -7.18 2.35
C ILE A 279 -17.16 -7.33 0.83
N PRO A 280 -18.27 -6.91 0.22
CA PRO A 280 -18.50 -7.08 -1.21
C PRO A 280 -17.41 -6.48 -2.10
N ALA A 281 -17.29 -7.01 -3.31
CA ALA A 281 -16.43 -6.43 -4.34
C ALA A 281 -16.83 -4.98 -4.65
N ASP A 282 -15.86 -4.18 -5.07
CA ASP A 282 -16.11 -2.81 -5.50
C ASP A 282 -16.87 -2.80 -6.84
N PRO A 283 -17.99 -2.08 -6.95
CA PRO A 283 -18.75 -2.01 -8.19
C PRO A 283 -17.96 -1.39 -9.36
N PHE A 284 -16.87 -0.69 -9.09
CA PHE A 284 -15.98 -0.13 -10.11
C PHE A 284 -15.50 -1.17 -11.13
N VAL A 285 -15.25 -2.42 -10.71
CA VAL A 285 -14.81 -3.51 -11.61
C VAL A 285 -15.79 -3.80 -12.76
N GLN A 286 -17.05 -3.40 -12.61
CA GLN A 286 -18.09 -3.61 -13.63
C GLN A 286 -18.26 -2.41 -14.58
N THR A 287 -17.56 -1.30 -14.32
CA THR A 287 -17.71 -0.07 -15.08
C THR A 287 -16.94 -0.08 -16.40
N GLN A 288 -17.35 0.79 -17.33
CA GLN A 288 -16.57 1.03 -18.55
C GLN A 288 -15.21 1.68 -18.22
N ALA A 289 -15.15 2.49 -17.18
CA ALA A 289 -13.90 3.12 -16.73
C ALA A 289 -12.85 2.07 -16.31
N TYR A 290 -13.24 1.00 -15.61
CA TYR A 290 -12.36 -0.11 -15.29
C TYR A 290 -11.88 -0.85 -16.54
N LYS A 291 -12.79 -1.15 -17.49
CA LYS A 291 -12.43 -1.79 -18.77
C LYS A 291 -11.45 -0.94 -19.59
N ASN A 292 -11.68 0.38 -19.63
CA ASN A 292 -10.75 1.32 -20.27
C ASN A 292 -9.38 1.30 -19.61
N TYR A 293 -9.33 1.24 -18.26
CA TYR A 293 -8.07 1.14 -17.52
C TYR A 293 -7.30 -0.14 -17.82
N GLU A 294 -7.97 -1.30 -17.91
CA GLU A 294 -7.31 -2.56 -18.30
C GLU A 294 -6.73 -2.51 -19.71
N GLN A 295 -7.46 -1.92 -20.66
CA GLN A 295 -6.96 -1.69 -22.01
C GLN A 295 -5.78 -0.70 -22.00
N TYR A 296 -5.88 0.36 -21.19
CA TYR A 296 -4.80 1.33 -21.00
C TYR A 296 -3.51 0.64 -20.53
N ARG A 297 -3.57 -0.21 -19.49
CA ARG A 297 -2.40 -0.91 -18.95
C ARG A 297 -1.68 -1.74 -19.99
N GLN A 298 -2.43 -2.58 -20.71
CA GLN A 298 -1.87 -3.45 -21.75
C GLN A 298 -1.22 -2.64 -22.88
N LEU A 299 -1.90 -1.56 -23.29
CA LEU A 299 -1.38 -0.66 -24.33
C LEU A 299 -0.14 0.09 -23.84
N GLU A 300 -0.17 0.63 -22.63
CA GLU A 300 0.94 1.37 -22.01
C GLU A 300 2.22 0.52 -21.90
N GLU A 301 2.09 -0.72 -21.45
CA GLU A 301 3.22 -1.67 -21.37
C GLU A 301 3.84 -1.93 -22.74
N ARG A 302 3.02 -2.25 -23.72
CA ARG A 302 3.46 -2.49 -25.10
C ARG A 302 4.17 -1.27 -25.70
N LEU A 303 3.56 -0.09 -25.60
CA LEU A 303 4.09 1.15 -26.18
C LEU A 303 5.34 1.65 -25.44
N THR A 304 5.41 1.45 -24.12
CA THR A 304 6.62 1.77 -23.35
C THR A 304 7.80 0.92 -23.81
N LYS A 305 7.57 -0.37 -24.07
CA LYS A 305 8.60 -1.26 -24.61
C LYS A 305 9.06 -0.82 -26.01
N GLN A 306 8.15 -0.47 -26.91
CA GLN A 306 8.49 0.06 -28.24
C GLN A 306 9.38 1.31 -28.18
N LEU A 307 9.07 2.26 -27.28
CA LEU A 307 9.89 3.45 -27.04
C LEU A 307 11.30 3.10 -26.55
N GLN A 308 11.43 2.12 -25.66
CA GLN A 308 12.72 1.67 -25.12
C GLN A 308 13.59 0.97 -26.20
N GLU A 309 12.95 0.16 -27.03
CA GLU A 309 13.61 -0.59 -28.12
C GLU A 309 13.88 0.28 -29.36
N LYS A 310 13.44 1.56 -29.36
CA LYS A 310 13.50 2.46 -30.51
C LYS A 310 12.91 1.84 -31.78
N ALA A 311 11.86 1.04 -31.62
CA ALA A 311 11.11 0.46 -32.73
C ALA A 311 10.38 1.56 -33.53
N LEU A 312 9.83 1.21 -34.68
CA LEU A 312 8.99 2.13 -35.45
C LEU A 312 7.81 2.59 -34.59
N ILE A 313 7.65 3.91 -34.43
CA ILE A 313 6.66 4.51 -33.56
C ILE A 313 5.66 5.29 -34.40
N ASP A 314 4.39 4.91 -34.35
CA ASP A 314 3.28 5.72 -34.88
C ASP A 314 2.61 6.46 -33.72
N PRO A 315 2.64 7.79 -33.68
CA PRO A 315 1.94 8.56 -32.64
C PRO A 315 0.43 8.28 -32.58
N ALA A 316 -0.18 7.79 -33.67
CA ALA A 316 -1.59 7.42 -33.67
C ALA A 316 -1.92 6.30 -32.67
N ASP A 317 -1.01 5.32 -32.48
CA ASP A 317 -1.16 4.25 -31.51
C ASP A 317 -1.17 4.79 -30.08
N TYR A 318 -0.42 5.86 -29.83
CA TYR A 318 -0.30 6.47 -28.49
C TYR A 318 -1.47 7.40 -28.11
N ARG A 319 -2.23 7.92 -29.12
CA ARG A 319 -3.43 8.74 -28.87
C ARG A 319 -4.49 7.96 -28.10
N ALA A 320 -4.58 6.65 -28.31
CA ALA A 320 -5.52 5.81 -27.58
C ALA A 320 -5.29 5.85 -26.06
N LEU A 321 -4.04 6.04 -25.59
CA LEU A 321 -3.74 6.17 -24.16
C LEU A 321 -4.48 7.34 -23.53
N THR A 322 -4.52 8.51 -24.20
CA THR A 322 -5.18 9.69 -23.67
C THR A 322 -6.68 9.57 -23.65
N SER A 323 -7.27 8.79 -24.57
CA SER A 323 -8.71 8.49 -24.58
C SER A 323 -9.12 7.47 -23.54
N LEU A 324 -8.26 6.47 -23.27
CA LEU A 324 -8.53 5.41 -22.29
C LEU A 324 -8.35 5.89 -20.85
N ASN A 325 -7.43 6.83 -20.60
CA ASN A 325 -7.12 7.35 -19.26
C ASN A 325 -6.82 8.86 -19.30
N PRO A 326 -7.84 9.71 -19.56
CA PRO A 326 -7.66 11.12 -19.90
C PRO A 326 -7.14 12.00 -18.76
N ASP A 327 -7.23 11.53 -17.51
CA ASP A 327 -6.74 12.28 -16.35
C ASP A 327 -5.35 11.86 -15.90
N TYR A 328 -4.76 10.85 -16.55
CA TYR A 328 -3.47 10.34 -16.17
C TYR A 328 -2.33 11.04 -16.93
N TRP A 329 -1.44 11.67 -16.19
CA TRP A 329 -0.30 12.43 -16.74
C TRP A 329 0.57 11.63 -17.70
N LYS A 330 0.79 10.33 -17.42
CA LYS A 330 1.69 9.45 -18.17
C LYS A 330 1.18 9.16 -19.58
N ALA A 331 -0.15 9.15 -19.79
CA ALA A 331 -0.74 9.00 -21.11
C ALA A 331 -0.26 10.09 -22.08
N TYR A 332 -0.28 11.33 -21.63
CA TYR A 332 0.19 12.49 -22.41
C TYR A 332 1.71 12.52 -22.53
N TYR A 333 2.42 12.16 -21.47
CA TYR A 333 3.87 12.06 -21.51
C TYR A 333 4.35 11.05 -22.57
N LEU A 334 3.76 9.85 -22.62
CA LEU A 334 4.11 8.83 -23.60
C LEU A 334 3.75 9.24 -25.03
N LEU A 335 2.62 9.89 -25.24
CA LEU A 335 2.27 10.45 -26.55
C LEU A 335 3.26 11.54 -26.98
N GLY A 336 3.70 12.39 -26.05
CA GLY A 336 4.76 13.38 -26.29
C GLY A 336 6.11 12.72 -26.67
N GLU A 337 6.52 11.64 -25.98
CA GLU A 337 7.73 10.90 -26.33
C GLU A 337 7.62 10.23 -27.71
N ALA A 338 6.43 9.79 -28.12
CA ALA A 338 6.19 9.24 -29.45
C ALA A 338 6.33 10.31 -30.56
N TYR A 339 5.75 11.49 -30.37
CA TYR A 339 5.93 12.63 -31.28
C TYR A 339 7.40 13.05 -31.33
N TRP A 340 8.05 13.14 -30.16
CA TRP A 340 9.47 13.50 -30.09
C TRP A 340 10.37 12.55 -30.89
N ALA A 341 10.14 11.24 -30.76
CA ALA A 341 10.88 10.20 -31.46
C ALA A 341 10.74 10.30 -32.99
N ASN A 342 9.64 10.86 -33.48
CA ASN A 342 9.36 11.10 -34.90
C ASN A 342 9.76 12.50 -35.39
N GLY A 343 10.47 13.32 -34.58
CA GLY A 343 10.88 14.67 -34.94
C GLY A 343 9.74 15.71 -34.94
N GLN A 344 8.57 15.36 -34.42
CA GLN A 344 7.40 16.24 -34.30
C GLN A 344 7.44 16.98 -32.95
N TYR A 345 8.40 17.89 -32.83
CA TYR A 345 8.75 18.52 -31.55
C TYR A 345 7.67 19.44 -31.01
N GLU A 346 6.96 20.16 -31.84
CA GLU A 346 5.90 21.07 -31.37
C GLU A 346 4.69 20.29 -30.87
N GLU A 347 4.28 19.24 -31.56
CA GLU A 347 3.23 18.33 -31.10
C GLU A 347 3.63 17.65 -29.77
N ALA A 348 4.90 17.26 -29.64
CA ALA A 348 5.43 16.70 -28.40
C ALA A 348 5.32 17.71 -27.25
N LYS A 349 5.74 18.96 -27.48
CA LYS A 349 5.67 20.04 -26.48
C LYS A 349 4.24 20.30 -26.02
N GLU A 350 3.24 20.26 -26.93
CA GLU A 350 1.84 20.40 -26.55
C GLU A 350 1.40 19.26 -25.59
N GLN A 351 1.79 18.01 -25.86
CA GLN A 351 1.45 16.89 -24.97
C GLN A 351 2.14 17.01 -23.61
N TYR A 352 3.38 17.45 -23.56
CA TYR A 352 4.10 17.70 -22.29
C TYR A 352 3.45 18.81 -21.46
N LYS A 353 2.98 19.90 -22.08
CA LYS A 353 2.20 20.93 -21.40
C LYS A 353 0.93 20.37 -20.77
N ILE A 354 0.19 19.51 -21.49
CA ILE A 354 -1.00 18.84 -20.93
C ILE A 354 -0.60 17.94 -19.77
N ALA A 355 0.44 17.12 -19.90
CA ALA A 355 0.92 16.25 -18.82
C ALA A 355 1.24 17.05 -17.55
N LEU A 356 1.84 18.25 -17.67
CA LEU A 356 2.19 19.11 -16.53
C LEU A 356 0.96 19.71 -15.82
N THR A 357 -0.22 19.74 -16.45
CA THR A 357 -1.48 20.16 -15.80
C THR A 357 -2.09 19.05 -14.92
N LYS A 358 -1.64 17.81 -15.08
CA LYS A 358 -2.14 16.64 -14.37
C LYS A 358 -1.36 16.41 -13.06
N GLU A 359 -1.86 15.48 -12.24
CA GLU A 359 -1.20 15.11 -10.97
C GLU A 359 -0.03 14.16 -11.22
N ILE A 360 1.18 14.70 -11.19
CA ILE A 360 2.44 13.93 -11.35
C ILE A 360 2.93 13.50 -9.96
N PRO A 361 3.21 12.21 -9.73
CA PRO A 361 3.50 11.67 -8.39
C PRO A 361 4.92 11.97 -7.88
N TYR A 362 5.89 12.16 -8.79
CA TYR A 362 7.30 12.36 -8.44
C TYR A 362 7.85 13.65 -9.03
N THR A 363 8.60 14.41 -8.23
CA THR A 363 9.26 15.64 -8.68
C THR A 363 10.21 15.38 -9.85
N ILE A 364 10.95 14.27 -9.82
CA ILE A 364 11.90 13.93 -10.90
C ILE A 364 11.20 13.71 -12.26
N GLU A 365 9.99 13.18 -12.26
CA GLU A 365 9.22 13.01 -13.50
C GLU A 365 8.73 14.35 -14.04
N ARG A 366 8.27 15.24 -13.15
CA ARG A 366 7.93 16.61 -13.51
C ARG A 366 9.12 17.34 -14.10
N GLU A 367 10.28 17.31 -13.44
CA GLU A 367 11.51 17.94 -13.91
C GLU A 367 11.97 17.39 -15.27
N LYS A 368 11.79 16.10 -15.51
CA LYS A 368 12.08 15.46 -16.79
C LYS A 368 11.21 16.03 -17.92
N ILE A 369 9.92 16.19 -17.67
CA ILE A 369 8.99 16.78 -18.65
C ILE A 369 9.31 18.27 -18.88
N GLU A 370 9.58 19.02 -17.82
CA GLU A 370 9.96 20.43 -17.91
C GLU A 370 11.26 20.65 -18.69
N LYS A 371 12.21 19.70 -18.60
CA LYS A 371 13.42 19.73 -19.41
C LYS A 371 13.11 19.53 -20.90
N ARG A 372 12.26 18.56 -21.24
CA ARG A 372 11.82 18.34 -22.65
C ARG A 372 11.17 19.57 -23.29
N LEU A 373 10.54 20.43 -22.51
CA LEU A 373 9.97 21.68 -23.02
C LEU A 373 11.04 22.74 -23.36
N LYS A 374 12.25 22.62 -22.80
CA LYS A 374 13.37 23.56 -23.03
C LYS A 374 14.28 23.11 -24.17
N ASP A 375 14.31 21.80 -24.43
CA ASP A 375 15.04 21.21 -25.55
C ASP A 375 14.28 21.48 -26.87
#